data_3e38ae2453ec86f8c70e4ad9b201afbb
#
_entry.id   3e38ae2453ec86f8c70e4ad9b201afbb
#
_cell.length_a   1.000
_cell.length_b   1.000
_cell.length_c   1.000
_cell.angle_alpha   90.00
_cell.angle_beta   90.00
_cell.angle_gamma   90.00
#
_symmetry.space_group_name_H-M   'P 1'
#
loop_
_entity.id
_entity.type
_entity.pdbx_description
1 polymer ?
#
loop_
_entity_poly.entity_id
_entity_poly.type
_entity_poly.pdbx_seq_one_letter_code
_entity_poly.pdbx_strand_id
1 'polypeptide(L)'
;TNKTNKTNKTNKTNKTNKTNKTNKTNKTNKTNKTNKTNKTNKTNKTNKTNKTNKTNKKSRLQFSDYPNFTPNLTPKEMFELGSFGGTYWRPIYSGVLKKKLLPPLNNYPKNWWKNIPMENLVSEKYDKNKNKYKVKVGTSLKFWESKKWIKPSHPYGWVQWYCNFYMGKRSDDDKRQIKRWLGIAGPKGRFMRFLVTQILKKKTDYNDESVSPKIRQVLQHWGYKLTKKDFNNEVKRRKKQQ
;
A
#
# COMPACT_ATOMS: atom_id res chain seq x y z
N THR A 1 -24.68 -6.05 -68.30
CA THR A 1 -23.50 -6.34 -69.12
C THR A 1 -22.28 -6.44 -68.25
N ASN A 2 -21.89 -7.65 -67.77
CA ASN A 2 -20.76 -8.46 -68.24
C ASN A 2 -19.42 -7.71 -68.13
N LYS A 3 -18.36 -8.23 -67.48
CA LYS A 3 -17.66 -9.53 -67.49
C LYS A 3 -16.55 -9.44 -66.41
N THR A 4 -16.44 -10.36 -65.46
CA THR A 4 -15.51 -11.51 -65.29
C THR A 4 -14.12 -11.44 -65.95
N ASN A 5 -13.08 -11.74 -65.10
CA ASN A 5 -11.96 -12.68 -65.26
C ASN A 5 -11.00 -12.52 -64.12
N LYS A 6 -10.74 -13.48 -63.24
CA LYS A 6 -10.08 -14.78 -63.18
C LYS A 6 -8.70 -14.82 -63.85
N THR A 7 -7.67 -15.11 -63.01
CA THR A 7 -6.64 -16.17 -63.10
C THR A 7 -5.54 -15.91 -62.09
N ASN A 8 -5.28 -16.74 -61.12
CA ASN A 8 -4.66 -18.06 -60.99
C ASN A 8 -3.11 -18.11 -61.13
N LYS A 9 -2.52 -18.72 -60.08
CA LYS A 9 -1.36 -19.64 -60.00
C LYS A 9 0.04 -18.99 -60.07
N THR A 10 1.03 -19.43 -59.33
CA THR A 10 1.45 -20.77 -58.88
C THR A 10 2.61 -20.68 -57.88
N ASN A 11 2.67 -21.72 -57.04
CA ASN A 11 3.75 -22.15 -56.13
C ASN A 11 5.15 -22.19 -56.73
N LYS A 12 6.19 -21.99 -55.89
CA LYS A 12 7.33 -22.93 -55.91
C LYS A 12 8.06 -22.95 -54.56
N THR A 13 7.99 -24.11 -53.92
CA THR A 13 8.85 -24.69 -52.92
C THR A 13 10.29 -24.87 -53.41
N ASN A 14 11.26 -24.65 -52.57
CA ASN A 14 12.49 -25.44 -52.61
C ASN A 14 13.07 -25.63 -51.20
N LYS A 15 13.10 -26.92 -50.85
CA LYS A 15 13.91 -27.54 -49.78
C LYS A 15 15.35 -27.65 -50.23
N THR A 16 16.30 -27.47 -49.37
CA THR A 16 17.50 -28.32 -49.32
C THR A 16 18.09 -28.39 -47.90
N ASN A 17 18.36 -29.62 -47.56
CA ASN A 17 18.88 -30.17 -46.31
C ASN A 17 20.42 -30.12 -46.23
N LYS A 18 20.88 -30.47 -44.99
CA LYS A 18 22.14 -31.13 -44.58
C LYS A 18 23.26 -30.16 -44.19
N THR A 19 24.02 -30.42 -43.15
CA THR A 19 24.40 -31.63 -42.38
C THR A 19 25.13 -31.24 -41.08
N ASN A 20 24.98 -32.12 -40.11
CA ASN A 20 25.72 -32.24 -38.85
C ASN A 20 27.25 -32.12 -38.93
N LYS A 21 27.86 -31.56 -37.86
CA LYS A 21 29.04 -32.24 -37.30
C LYS A 21 29.24 -31.88 -35.81
N THR A 22 29.08 -32.92 -35.01
CA THR A 22 29.54 -33.08 -33.62
C THR A 22 31.06 -33.14 -33.58
N ASN A 23 31.66 -32.50 -32.55
CA ASN A 23 32.91 -33.00 -31.98
C ASN A 23 32.96 -32.80 -30.47
N LYS A 24 32.93 -33.95 -29.79
CA LYS A 24 33.34 -34.16 -28.42
C LYS A 24 34.87 -34.18 -28.34
N THR A 25 35.48 -33.56 -27.32
CA THR A 25 36.70 -34.08 -26.73
C THR A 25 36.76 -33.73 -25.25
N ASN A 26 36.77 -34.78 -24.44
CA ASN A 26 37.18 -34.83 -23.03
C ASN A 26 38.70 -34.73 -22.92
N LYS A 27 39.19 -34.11 -21.79
CA LYS A 27 40.25 -34.70 -20.93
C LYS A 27 40.57 -33.76 -19.77
N THR A 28 40.21 -34.18 -18.59
CA THR A 28 40.91 -34.67 -17.37
C THR A 28 42.08 -33.85 -16.81
N ASN A 29 41.85 -33.47 -15.54
CA ASN A 29 42.75 -33.48 -14.35
C ASN A 29 44.15 -32.86 -14.41
N LYS A 30 44.36 -31.89 -13.47
CA LYS A 30 45.31 -32.11 -12.37
C LYS A 30 45.24 -31.00 -11.30
N THR A 31 45.14 -31.48 -10.08
CA THR A 31 45.34 -30.80 -8.79
C THR A 31 46.70 -30.11 -8.70
N ASN A 32 46.72 -28.90 -8.10
CA ASN A 32 47.85 -28.50 -7.26
C ASN A 32 47.41 -27.53 -6.16
N LYS A 33 47.65 -27.95 -4.92
CA LYS A 33 47.61 -27.14 -3.70
C LYS A 33 48.75 -26.15 -3.71
N THR A 34 48.50 -24.89 -3.39
CA THR A 34 49.43 -24.05 -2.66
C THR A 34 48.66 -23.01 -1.85
N ASN A 35 48.89 -23.07 -0.55
CA ASN A 35 48.48 -22.07 0.44
C ASN A 35 49.21 -20.75 0.18
N LYS A 36 48.45 -19.64 0.15
CA LYS A 36 48.98 -18.34 0.59
C LYS A 36 47.84 -17.46 1.12
N THR A 37 47.95 -17.16 2.40
CA THR A 37 47.22 -16.14 3.14
C THR A 37 47.28 -14.79 2.46
N ASN A 38 46.14 -14.19 2.19
CA ASN A 38 46.04 -12.75 2.04
C ASN A 38 44.75 -12.23 2.68
N LYS A 39 44.95 -11.29 3.61
CA LYS A 39 43.96 -10.50 4.29
C LYS A 39 43.03 -9.84 3.28
N THR A 40 41.75 -10.13 3.35
CA THR A 40 40.71 -9.38 2.67
C THR A 40 39.89 -8.59 3.67
N ASN A 41 39.95 -7.28 3.51
CA ASN A 41 39.09 -6.33 4.21
C ASN A 41 37.64 -6.66 3.95
N LYS A 42 36.91 -7.08 5.00
CA LYS A 42 35.47 -7.21 4.99
C LYS A 42 34.84 -5.82 5.14
N THR A 43 34.38 -5.27 4.07
CA THR A 43 33.35 -4.21 4.13
C THR A 43 32.00 -4.88 4.45
N ASN A 44 31.63 -4.86 5.70
CA ASN A 44 30.30 -5.29 6.15
C ASN A 44 29.26 -4.27 5.70
N LYS A 45 28.57 -4.54 4.60
CA LYS A 45 27.25 -3.96 4.34
C LYS A 45 26.24 -4.69 5.24
N THR A 46 26.01 -4.16 6.41
CA THR A 46 24.92 -4.61 7.28
C THR A 46 23.58 -4.21 6.69
N ASN A 47 22.94 -5.15 6.01
CA ASN A 47 21.51 -5.11 5.82
C ASN A 47 20.85 -5.30 7.19
N LYS A 48 20.50 -4.19 7.87
CA LYS A 48 19.65 -4.25 9.04
C LYS A 48 18.22 -4.59 8.61
N THR A 49 17.92 -5.87 8.54
CA THR A 49 16.56 -6.36 8.61
C THR A 49 16.04 -6.04 10.01
N ASN A 50 15.09 -5.13 10.11
CA ASN A 50 14.38 -4.85 11.35
C ASN A 50 13.66 -6.12 11.82
N LYS A 51 14.25 -6.85 12.76
CA LYS A 51 13.57 -7.89 13.53
C LYS A 51 12.50 -7.19 14.40
N THR A 52 11.25 -7.30 13.98
CA THR A 52 10.13 -6.92 14.83
C THR A 52 10.00 -7.96 15.95
N ASN A 53 10.40 -7.59 17.15
CA ASN A 53 10.12 -8.38 18.36
C ASN A 53 8.60 -8.50 18.54
N LYS A 54 8.08 -9.72 18.45
CA LYS A 54 6.70 -10.06 18.80
C LYS A 54 6.54 -9.97 20.32
N THR A 55 6.08 -8.83 20.80
CA THR A 55 5.39 -8.74 22.07
C THR A 55 3.94 -8.35 21.79
N ASN A 56 2.98 -9.01 22.45
CA ASN A 56 1.52 -8.90 22.28
C ASN A 56 0.91 -7.52 22.68
N LYS A 57 1.66 -6.45 22.61
CA LYS A 57 1.19 -5.08 22.60
C LYS A 57 1.32 -4.56 21.18
N LYS A 58 0.21 -4.38 20.48
CA LYS A 58 0.19 -3.76 19.16
C LYS A 58 0.87 -2.38 19.24
N SER A 59 2.20 -2.37 19.02
CA SER A 59 3.01 -1.17 19.08
C SER A 59 2.69 -0.30 17.86
N ARG A 60 2.73 1.01 18.03
CA ARG A 60 2.67 1.95 16.90
C ARG A 60 3.82 1.67 15.95
N LEU A 61 3.54 1.81 14.66
CA LEU A 61 4.60 1.80 13.66
C LEU A 61 5.49 3.02 13.88
N GLN A 62 6.80 2.80 13.84
CA GLN A 62 7.80 3.86 14.04
C GLN A 62 8.66 3.97 12.79
N PHE A 63 8.87 5.19 12.35
CA PHE A 63 9.74 5.55 11.25
C PHE A 63 10.81 6.48 11.79
N SER A 64 12.07 6.05 11.72
CA SER A 64 13.20 6.78 12.34
C SER A 64 13.37 8.20 11.79
N ASP A 65 13.11 8.38 10.50
CA ASP A 65 13.19 9.65 9.80
C ASP A 65 11.94 10.55 9.99
N TYR A 66 10.83 9.96 10.47
CA TYR A 66 9.59 10.67 10.76
C TYR A 66 8.94 10.19 12.07
N PRO A 67 9.56 10.44 13.23
CA PRO A 67 9.11 9.90 14.53
C PRO A 67 7.72 10.34 14.95
N ASN A 68 7.22 11.45 14.41
CA ASN A 68 5.87 11.95 14.66
C ASN A 68 4.78 11.24 13.84
N PHE A 69 5.16 10.49 12.81
CA PHE A 69 4.24 9.71 12.01
C PHE A 69 4.09 8.31 12.62
N THR A 70 3.03 8.12 13.39
CA THR A 70 2.83 6.92 14.21
C THR A 70 1.48 6.24 13.95
N PRO A 71 1.18 5.83 12.72
CA PRO A 71 0.02 4.99 12.45
C PRO A 71 0.12 3.68 13.24
N ASN A 72 -1.02 3.02 13.45
CA ASN A 72 -1.04 1.75 14.18
C ASN A 72 -1.79 0.63 13.43
N LEU A 73 -2.09 0.87 12.16
CA LEU A 73 -2.54 -0.12 11.20
C LEU A 73 -1.60 -0.09 9.99
N THR A 74 -1.04 -1.24 9.66
CA THR A 74 -0.28 -1.41 8.41
C THR A 74 -1.20 -1.29 7.20
N PRO A 75 -0.69 -1.03 5.99
CA PRO A 75 -1.51 -1.08 4.77
C PRO A 75 -2.28 -2.39 4.62
N LYS A 76 -1.63 -3.54 4.88
CA LYS A 76 -2.27 -4.85 4.88
C LYS A 76 -3.47 -4.89 5.84
N GLU A 77 -3.27 -4.55 7.11
CA GLU A 77 -4.33 -4.56 8.13
C GLU A 77 -5.49 -3.64 7.79
N MET A 78 -5.24 -2.48 7.17
CA MET A 78 -6.29 -1.58 6.72
C MET A 78 -7.25 -2.24 5.74
N PHE A 79 -6.73 -3.03 4.78
CA PHE A 79 -7.54 -3.71 3.78
C PHE A 79 -8.13 -5.02 4.31
N GLU A 80 -7.42 -5.76 5.15
CA GLU A 80 -7.95 -6.97 5.82
C GLU A 80 -9.16 -6.64 6.70
N LEU A 81 -9.15 -5.50 7.37
CA LEU A 81 -10.29 -5.04 8.17
C LEU A 81 -11.50 -4.58 7.34
N GLY A 82 -11.30 -4.28 6.07
CA GLY A 82 -12.31 -3.75 5.17
C GLY A 82 -12.29 -2.23 5.05
N SER A 83 -12.02 -1.73 3.85
CA SER A 83 -11.79 -0.32 3.57
C SER A 83 -12.33 0.12 2.22
N PHE A 84 -12.71 1.40 2.13
CA PHE A 84 -13.10 2.08 0.88
C PHE A 84 -14.21 1.39 0.11
N GLY A 85 -15.07 0.61 0.80
CA GLY A 85 -16.16 -0.14 0.16
C GLY A 85 -15.68 -1.10 -0.92
N GLY A 86 -14.43 -1.58 -0.84
CA GLY A 86 -13.82 -2.49 -1.80
C GLY A 86 -13.30 -1.83 -3.08
N THR A 87 -13.30 -0.50 -3.20
CA THR A 87 -13.08 0.17 -4.49
C THR A 87 -11.73 0.88 -4.63
N TYR A 88 -10.85 0.81 -3.63
CA TYR A 88 -9.67 1.67 -3.61
C TYR A 88 -8.74 1.43 -4.81
N TRP A 89 -8.43 0.19 -5.10
CA TRP A 89 -7.50 -0.20 -6.16
C TRP A 89 -8.17 -0.49 -7.51
N ARG A 90 -9.44 -0.09 -7.71
CA ARG A 90 -10.11 -0.29 -9.01
C ARG A 90 -9.34 0.40 -10.15
N PRO A 91 -9.54 0.00 -11.41
CA PRO A 91 -9.11 0.80 -12.55
C PRO A 91 -9.66 2.24 -12.43
N ILE A 92 -8.83 3.23 -12.72
CA ILE A 92 -9.23 4.64 -12.66
C ILE A 92 -8.77 5.39 -13.92
N TYR A 93 -9.46 6.48 -14.24
CA TYR A 93 -8.90 7.54 -15.06
C TYR A 93 -8.30 8.58 -14.12
N SER A 94 -6.99 8.80 -14.22
CA SER A 94 -6.29 9.82 -13.41
C SER A 94 -6.33 11.16 -14.13
N GLY A 95 -7.00 12.14 -13.53
CA GLY A 95 -7.04 13.50 -14.03
C GLY A 95 -5.68 14.23 -13.93
N VAL A 96 -4.84 13.86 -12.96
CA VAL A 96 -3.50 14.43 -12.80
C VAL A 96 -2.49 13.87 -13.80
N LEU A 97 -2.65 12.62 -14.24
CA LEU A 97 -1.80 11.98 -15.26
C LEU A 97 -2.44 11.97 -16.66
N LYS A 98 -3.72 12.33 -16.76
CA LYS A 98 -4.53 12.33 -17.99
C LYS A 98 -4.53 10.99 -18.73
N LYS A 99 -4.56 9.86 -17.97
CA LYS A 99 -4.58 8.50 -18.54
C LYS A 99 -5.31 7.50 -17.67
N LYS A 100 -5.73 6.40 -18.27
CA LYS A 100 -6.26 5.23 -17.55
C LYS A 100 -5.14 4.51 -16.81
N LEU A 101 -5.41 4.06 -15.60
CA LEU A 101 -4.48 3.31 -14.76
C LEU A 101 -5.14 2.01 -14.32
N LEU A 102 -4.36 0.94 -14.37
CA LEU A 102 -4.73 -0.36 -13.80
C LEU A 102 -4.33 -0.42 -12.31
N PRO A 103 -4.95 -1.32 -11.53
CA PRO A 103 -4.61 -1.57 -10.14
C PRO A 103 -3.12 -1.88 -9.97
N PRO A 104 -2.36 -1.13 -9.18
CA PRO A 104 -0.91 -1.36 -9.02
C PRO A 104 -0.60 -2.41 -7.94
N LEU A 105 -1.44 -3.44 -7.78
CA LEU A 105 -1.32 -4.44 -6.71
C LEU A 105 0.01 -5.22 -6.77
N ASN A 106 0.53 -5.45 -7.98
CA ASN A 106 1.81 -6.13 -8.20
C ASN A 106 3.04 -5.33 -7.72
N ASN A 107 2.87 -4.04 -7.44
CA ASN A 107 3.93 -3.19 -6.89
C ASN A 107 4.13 -3.41 -5.37
N TYR A 108 3.30 -4.22 -4.74
CA TYR A 108 3.28 -4.48 -3.31
C TYR A 108 3.49 -5.97 -3.02
N PRO A 109 3.95 -6.33 -1.82
CA PRO A 109 4.14 -7.73 -1.44
C PRO A 109 2.86 -8.56 -1.61
N LYS A 110 2.95 -9.70 -2.31
CA LYS A 110 1.80 -10.57 -2.60
C LYS A 110 1.07 -11.03 -1.33
N ASN A 111 1.80 -11.19 -0.21
CA ASN A 111 1.22 -11.59 1.07
C ASN A 111 0.34 -10.50 1.72
N TRP A 112 0.34 -9.26 1.20
CA TRP A 112 -0.59 -8.22 1.67
C TRP A 112 -2.02 -8.50 1.25
N TRP A 113 -2.19 -9.18 0.11
CA TRP A 113 -3.48 -9.39 -0.55
C TRP A 113 -3.98 -10.83 -0.46
N LYS A 114 -3.10 -11.78 -0.04
CA LYS A 114 -3.36 -13.22 -0.12
C LYS A 114 -4.70 -13.67 0.46
N ASN A 115 -5.13 -13.06 1.57
CA ASN A 115 -6.34 -13.45 2.30
C ASN A 115 -7.50 -12.45 2.08
N ILE A 116 -7.38 -11.55 1.10
CA ILE A 116 -8.39 -10.54 0.82
C ILE A 116 -9.03 -10.85 -0.53
N PRO A 117 -10.35 -11.10 -0.57
CA PRO A 117 -11.06 -11.27 -1.84
C PRO A 117 -10.81 -10.07 -2.76
N MET A 118 -10.57 -10.33 -4.05
CA MET A 118 -10.25 -9.27 -5.02
C MET A 118 -11.35 -8.21 -5.12
N GLU A 119 -12.62 -8.60 -4.98
CA GLU A 119 -13.72 -7.65 -4.93
C GLU A 119 -13.69 -6.70 -3.72
N ASN A 120 -12.89 -6.99 -2.71
CA ASN A 120 -12.68 -6.07 -1.58
C ASN A 120 -11.53 -5.07 -1.82
N LEU A 121 -10.86 -5.17 -2.97
CA LEU A 121 -9.75 -4.30 -3.38
C LEU A 121 -10.06 -3.48 -4.64
N VAL A 122 -10.66 -4.12 -5.65
CA VAL A 122 -10.75 -3.57 -7.02
C VAL A 122 -12.18 -3.43 -7.55
N SER A 123 -13.22 -3.57 -6.71
CA SER A 123 -14.62 -3.38 -7.12
C SER A 123 -14.84 -2.01 -7.74
N GLU A 124 -15.62 -1.94 -8.79
CA GLU A 124 -16.05 -0.67 -9.38
C GLU A 124 -17.15 0.01 -8.55
N LYS A 125 -18.05 -0.79 -7.98
CA LYS A 125 -19.15 -0.30 -7.12
C LYS A 125 -18.76 -0.30 -5.65
N TYR A 126 -18.98 0.84 -5.01
CA TYR A 126 -18.76 1.00 -3.57
C TYR A 126 -19.85 0.26 -2.78
N ASP A 127 -19.41 -0.67 -1.91
CA ASP A 127 -20.30 -1.34 -0.97
C ASP A 127 -19.87 -1.03 0.48
N LYS A 128 -20.74 -0.34 1.23
CA LYS A 128 -20.49 -0.01 2.65
C LYS A 128 -20.29 -1.24 3.52
N ASN A 129 -20.87 -2.39 3.14
CA ASN A 129 -20.75 -3.64 3.90
C ASN A 129 -19.35 -4.24 3.86
N LYS A 130 -18.54 -3.87 2.87
CA LYS A 130 -17.12 -4.21 2.78
C LYS A 130 -16.23 -3.36 3.69
N ASN A 131 -16.77 -2.34 4.34
CA ASN A 131 -16.05 -1.57 5.35
C ASN A 131 -16.14 -2.23 6.72
N LYS A 132 -15.09 -2.07 7.53
CA LYS A 132 -15.04 -2.58 8.92
C LYS A 132 -16.29 -2.17 9.73
N TYR A 133 -16.70 -0.92 9.63
CA TYR A 133 -17.80 -0.36 10.42
C TYR A 133 -19.14 -0.28 9.64
N LYS A 134 -19.23 -0.91 8.46
CA LYS A 134 -20.46 -1.01 7.62
C LYS A 134 -21.08 0.35 7.28
N VAL A 135 -20.29 1.38 7.20
CA VAL A 135 -20.72 2.76 6.92
C VAL A 135 -20.02 3.31 5.67
N LYS A 136 -20.71 4.17 4.94
CA LYS A 136 -20.13 4.89 3.81
C LYS A 136 -19.38 6.12 4.32
N VAL A 137 -18.11 6.26 3.91
CA VAL A 137 -17.25 7.42 4.18
C VAL A 137 -16.38 7.73 2.98
N GLY A 138 -15.87 8.95 2.93
CA GLY A 138 -15.03 9.44 1.85
C GLY A 138 -15.85 10.09 0.73
N THR A 139 -15.11 10.61 -0.25
CA THR A 139 -15.62 11.29 -1.46
C THR A 139 -15.01 10.67 -2.71
N SER A 140 -15.29 11.22 -3.89
CA SER A 140 -14.78 10.69 -5.15
C SER A 140 -13.33 11.09 -5.42
N LEU A 141 -12.64 10.31 -6.27
CA LEU A 141 -11.31 10.65 -6.78
C LEU A 141 -11.31 12.04 -7.46
N LYS A 142 -12.32 12.34 -8.28
CA LYS A 142 -12.49 13.65 -8.92
C LYS A 142 -12.52 14.79 -7.90
N PHE A 143 -13.20 14.61 -6.78
CA PHE A 143 -13.20 15.59 -5.70
C PHE A 143 -11.81 15.74 -5.08
N TRP A 144 -11.08 14.66 -4.85
CA TRP A 144 -9.72 14.72 -4.30
C TRP A 144 -8.75 15.41 -5.25
N GLU A 145 -8.87 15.18 -6.55
CA GLU A 145 -8.09 15.86 -7.58
C GLU A 145 -8.41 17.36 -7.62
N SER A 146 -9.69 17.75 -7.58
CA SER A 146 -10.10 19.16 -7.56
C SER A 146 -9.56 19.92 -6.33
N LYS A 147 -9.36 19.23 -5.22
CA LYS A 147 -8.75 19.77 -3.99
C LYS A 147 -7.22 19.70 -3.99
N LYS A 148 -6.60 19.30 -5.10
CA LYS A 148 -5.14 19.14 -5.26
C LYS A 148 -4.53 18.19 -4.22
N TRP A 149 -5.32 17.21 -3.73
CA TRP A 149 -4.86 16.23 -2.76
C TRP A 149 -4.11 15.07 -3.41
N ILE A 150 -4.31 14.87 -4.71
CA ILE A 150 -3.65 13.84 -5.52
C ILE A 150 -2.42 14.45 -6.18
N LYS A 151 -1.31 13.74 -6.15
CA LYS A 151 -0.06 14.08 -6.85
C LYS A 151 0.23 13.05 -7.94
N PRO A 152 0.92 13.42 -9.02
CA PRO A 152 1.28 12.48 -10.10
C PRO A 152 2.07 11.26 -9.61
N SER A 153 2.90 11.42 -8.57
CA SER A 153 3.66 10.32 -7.95
C SER A 153 2.77 9.28 -7.26
N HIS A 154 1.56 9.66 -6.83
CA HIS A 154 0.63 8.79 -6.13
C HIS A 154 -0.81 9.03 -6.62
N PRO A 155 -1.14 8.63 -7.87
CA PRO A 155 -2.43 8.95 -8.50
C PRO A 155 -3.64 8.32 -7.80
N TYR A 156 -3.46 7.27 -7.01
CA TYR A 156 -4.48 6.72 -6.12
C TYR A 156 -4.56 7.46 -4.77
N GLY A 157 -3.66 8.40 -4.51
CA GLY A 157 -3.70 9.28 -3.34
C GLY A 157 -3.04 8.74 -2.08
N TRP A 158 -3.59 9.11 -0.91
CA TRP A 158 -3.00 8.89 0.41
C TRP A 158 -2.56 7.45 0.68
N VAL A 159 -3.42 6.46 0.43
CA VAL A 159 -3.07 5.07 0.78
C VAL A 159 -2.00 4.51 -0.12
N GLN A 160 -1.97 4.89 -1.41
CA GLN A 160 -0.86 4.55 -2.30
C GLN A 160 0.46 5.12 -1.77
N TRP A 161 0.46 6.39 -1.37
CA TRP A 161 1.60 6.99 -0.71
C TRP A 161 1.99 6.22 0.56
N TYR A 162 1.01 5.90 1.41
CA TYR A 162 1.26 5.18 2.66
C TYR A 162 1.84 3.78 2.43
N CYS A 163 1.34 3.04 1.45
CA CYS A 163 1.92 1.75 1.04
C CYS A 163 3.41 1.89 0.65
N ASN A 164 3.72 2.88 -0.19
CA ASN A 164 5.08 3.15 -0.63
C ASN A 164 5.98 3.57 0.54
N PHE A 165 5.50 4.49 1.37
CA PHE A 165 6.21 4.96 2.56
C PHE A 165 6.49 3.83 3.56
N TYR A 166 5.51 2.96 3.79
CA TYR A 166 5.63 1.79 4.66
C TYR A 166 6.68 0.80 4.17
N MET A 167 6.84 0.66 2.85
CA MET A 167 7.91 -0.14 2.23
C MET A 167 9.28 0.56 2.22
N GLY A 168 9.43 1.71 2.83
CA GLY A 168 10.69 2.45 2.89
C GLY A 168 10.94 3.40 1.73
N LYS A 169 10.02 3.51 0.76
CA LYS A 169 10.13 4.53 -0.30
C LYS A 169 9.89 5.91 0.28
N ARG A 170 10.63 6.90 -0.22
CA ARG A 170 10.50 8.31 0.16
C ARG A 170 10.23 9.16 -1.06
N SER A 171 9.54 10.28 -0.86
CA SER A 171 9.16 11.23 -1.89
C SER A 171 9.13 12.66 -1.37
N ASP A 172 9.09 13.62 -2.26
CA ASP A 172 8.89 15.05 -1.97
C ASP A 172 7.55 15.34 -1.30
N ASP A 173 6.58 14.41 -1.40
CA ASP A 173 5.23 14.53 -0.83
C ASP A 173 5.14 14.08 0.64
N ASP A 174 6.18 13.50 1.21
CA ASP A 174 6.15 12.88 2.54
C ASP A 174 5.77 13.88 3.62
N LYS A 175 6.42 15.03 3.67
CA LYS A 175 6.12 16.08 4.65
C LYS A 175 4.64 16.52 4.59
N ARG A 176 4.09 16.67 3.38
CA ARG A 176 2.69 17.07 3.20
C ARG A 176 1.72 15.99 3.67
N GLN A 177 1.95 14.73 3.32
CA GLN A 177 1.09 13.62 3.69
C GLN A 177 1.12 13.37 5.20
N ILE A 178 2.30 13.43 5.81
CA ILE A 178 2.46 13.31 7.27
C ILE A 178 1.75 14.46 7.99
N LYS A 179 1.88 15.71 7.52
CA LYS A 179 1.15 16.86 8.08
C LYS A 179 -0.36 16.65 8.03
N ARG A 180 -0.89 16.10 6.91
CA ARG A 180 -2.31 15.75 6.78
C ARG A 180 -2.71 14.69 7.79
N TRP A 181 -1.92 13.63 7.91
CA TRP A 181 -2.15 12.56 8.88
C TRP A 181 -2.19 13.11 10.32
N LEU A 182 -1.21 13.93 10.70
CA LEU A 182 -1.17 14.58 12.01
C LEU A 182 -2.43 15.40 12.30
N GLY A 183 -2.93 16.12 11.31
CA GLY A 183 -4.16 16.91 11.42
C GLY A 183 -5.45 16.09 11.52
N ILE A 184 -5.41 14.81 11.15
CA ILE A 184 -6.57 13.91 11.14
C ILE A 184 -6.54 12.92 12.31
N ALA A 185 -5.47 12.13 12.39
CA ALA A 185 -5.32 10.99 13.28
C ALA A 185 -4.20 11.13 14.32
N GLY A 186 -3.34 12.14 14.18
CA GLY A 186 -2.27 12.40 15.14
C GLY A 186 -2.78 12.82 16.53
N PRO A 187 -1.88 13.06 17.50
CA PRO A 187 -2.26 13.38 18.89
C PRO A 187 -3.18 14.60 19.06
N LYS A 188 -3.09 15.55 18.11
CA LYS A 188 -3.98 16.74 18.04
C LYS A 188 -4.94 16.65 16.83
N GLY A 189 -5.07 15.48 16.21
CA GLY A 189 -5.87 15.26 15.01
C GLY A 189 -7.35 15.48 15.26
N ARG A 190 -7.99 16.20 14.37
CA ARG A 190 -9.40 16.61 14.53
C ARG A 190 -10.37 15.43 14.66
N PHE A 191 -10.19 14.36 13.89
CA PHE A 191 -11.10 13.20 13.95
C PHE A 191 -10.84 12.34 15.18
N MET A 192 -9.58 12.17 15.57
CA MET A 192 -9.23 11.47 16.82
C MET A 192 -9.85 12.20 18.02
N ARG A 193 -9.67 13.51 18.12
CA ARG A 193 -10.24 14.32 19.21
C ARG A 193 -11.76 14.36 19.19
N PHE A 194 -12.39 14.43 18.00
CA PHE A 194 -13.83 14.35 17.87
C PHE A 194 -14.36 13.01 18.37
N LEU A 195 -13.72 11.89 17.99
CA LEU A 195 -14.09 10.57 18.48
C LEU A 195 -14.06 10.49 20.01
N VAL A 196 -12.97 10.99 20.63
CA VAL A 196 -12.87 11.05 22.10
C VAL A 196 -14.02 11.88 22.71
N THR A 197 -14.37 13.02 22.10
CA THR A 197 -15.51 13.82 22.55
C THR A 197 -16.82 13.02 22.54
N GLN A 198 -17.09 12.25 21.48
CA GLN A 198 -18.32 11.46 21.38
C GLN A 198 -18.38 10.33 22.41
N ILE A 199 -17.23 9.68 22.65
CA ILE A 199 -17.11 8.62 23.67
C ILE A 199 -17.38 9.20 25.08
N LEU A 200 -16.78 10.34 25.41
CA LEU A 200 -17.00 11.01 26.70
C LEU A 200 -18.46 11.45 26.88
N LYS A 201 -19.09 12.00 25.83
CA LYS A 201 -20.52 12.37 25.86
C LYS A 201 -21.42 11.16 26.11
N LYS A 202 -21.08 10.01 25.54
CA LYS A 202 -21.83 8.76 25.73
C LYS A 202 -21.48 8.02 27.02
N LYS A 203 -20.48 8.50 27.78
CA LYS A 203 -19.99 7.88 29.03
C LYS A 203 -19.70 6.38 28.86
N THR A 204 -19.08 5.99 27.73
CA THR A 204 -18.77 4.60 27.41
C THR A 204 -17.27 4.37 27.24
N ASP A 205 -16.84 3.13 26.96
CA ASP A 205 -15.44 2.78 26.79
C ASP A 205 -14.87 3.26 25.43
N TYR A 206 -13.55 3.49 25.38
CA TYR A 206 -12.84 3.96 24.17
C TYR A 206 -13.01 3.02 22.97
N ASN A 207 -13.23 1.72 23.21
CA ASN A 207 -13.36 0.68 22.19
C ASN A 207 -14.82 0.38 21.78
N ASP A 208 -15.81 1.08 22.35
CA ASP A 208 -17.20 0.95 21.93
C ASP A 208 -17.36 1.36 20.46
N GLU A 209 -17.43 0.36 19.58
CA GLU A 209 -17.51 0.56 18.12
C GLU A 209 -18.85 1.14 17.65
N SER A 210 -19.89 1.15 18.50
CA SER A 210 -21.18 1.80 18.21
C SER A 210 -21.08 3.32 18.20
N VAL A 211 -20.07 3.88 18.91
CA VAL A 211 -19.85 5.33 18.96
C VAL A 211 -19.13 5.81 17.70
N SER A 212 -19.82 6.64 16.95
CA SER A 212 -19.26 7.33 15.78
C SER A 212 -18.60 6.41 14.73
N PRO A 213 -19.29 5.37 14.21
CA PRO A 213 -18.70 4.40 13.28
C PRO A 213 -18.16 5.07 12.01
N LYS A 214 -18.76 6.17 11.53
CA LYS A 214 -18.22 6.94 10.40
C LYS A 214 -16.83 7.52 10.70
N ILE A 215 -16.63 8.08 11.89
CA ILE A 215 -15.33 8.64 12.29
C ILE A 215 -14.30 7.53 12.49
N ARG A 216 -14.69 6.41 13.06
CA ARG A 216 -13.83 5.23 13.20
C ARG A 216 -13.38 4.70 11.84
N GLN A 217 -14.30 4.65 10.86
CA GLN A 217 -13.97 4.24 9.49
C GLN A 217 -13.01 5.24 8.81
N VAL A 218 -13.22 6.55 8.99
CA VAL A 218 -12.28 7.55 8.47
C VAL A 218 -10.89 7.35 9.07
N LEU A 219 -10.79 7.22 10.40
CA LEU A 219 -9.50 7.00 11.06
C LEU A 219 -8.80 5.74 10.58
N GLN A 220 -9.56 4.64 10.39
CA GLN A 220 -9.04 3.40 9.83
C GLN A 220 -8.47 3.59 8.42
N HIS A 221 -9.16 4.36 7.56
CA HIS A 221 -8.66 4.72 6.24
C HIS A 221 -7.36 5.56 6.30
N TRP A 222 -7.05 6.15 7.45
CA TRP A 222 -5.80 6.86 7.73
C TRP A 222 -4.79 6.01 8.52
N GLY A 223 -4.92 4.69 8.49
CA GLY A 223 -3.99 3.78 9.15
C GLY A 223 -4.02 3.87 10.67
N TYR A 224 -5.16 4.26 11.26
CA TYR A 224 -5.24 4.50 12.68
C TYR A 224 -6.52 3.93 13.31
N LYS A 225 -6.38 3.29 14.46
CA LYS A 225 -7.46 2.90 15.37
C LYS A 225 -7.19 3.54 16.74
N LEU A 226 -8.21 4.16 17.35
CA LEU A 226 -8.09 4.76 18.68
C LEU A 226 -7.61 3.73 19.70
N THR A 227 -6.55 4.06 20.45
CA THR A 227 -6.01 3.21 21.51
C THR A 227 -6.40 3.75 22.90
N LYS A 228 -6.41 2.89 23.93
CA LYS A 228 -6.64 3.31 25.32
C LYS A 228 -5.63 4.40 25.76
N LYS A 229 -4.37 4.27 25.34
CA LYS A 229 -3.31 5.26 25.63
C LYS A 229 -3.66 6.63 25.04
N ASP A 230 -4.09 6.68 23.78
CA ASP A 230 -4.41 7.96 23.11
C ASP A 230 -5.66 8.59 23.68
N PHE A 231 -6.68 7.78 23.97
CA PHE A 231 -7.87 8.22 24.66
C PHE A 231 -7.51 8.87 26.01
N ASN A 232 -6.77 8.18 26.86
CA ASN A 232 -6.36 8.68 28.18
C ASN A 232 -5.51 9.95 28.07
N ASN A 233 -4.59 10.02 27.11
CA ASN A 233 -3.77 11.20 26.88
C ASN A 233 -4.62 12.43 26.51
N GLU A 234 -5.60 12.25 25.62
CA GLU A 234 -6.49 13.34 25.22
C GLU A 234 -7.40 13.77 26.40
N VAL A 235 -7.90 12.83 27.20
CA VAL A 235 -8.66 13.15 28.42
C VAL A 235 -7.81 13.97 29.42
N LYS A 236 -6.58 13.53 29.68
CA LYS A 236 -5.64 14.28 30.56
C LYS A 236 -5.35 15.68 30.03
N ARG A 237 -5.16 15.80 28.69
CA ARG A 237 -4.91 17.10 28.06
C ARG A 237 -6.09 18.07 28.28
N ARG A 238 -7.33 17.58 28.18
CA ARG A 238 -8.55 18.42 28.38
C ARG A 238 -8.67 18.90 29.80
N LYS A 239 -8.41 18.03 30.80
CA LYS A 239 -8.45 18.39 32.21
C LYS A 239 -7.43 19.49 32.61
N LYS A 240 -6.32 19.60 31.86
CA LYS A 240 -5.31 20.66 32.07
C LYS A 240 -5.69 22.01 31.43
N GLN A 241 -6.75 22.04 30.61
CA GLN A 241 -7.21 23.25 29.91
C GLN A 241 -8.51 23.81 30.49
N GLN A 242 -9.08 23.12 31.49
CA GLN A 242 -10.15 23.58 32.40
C GLN A 242 -9.54 24.19 33.66
#